data_39a7b106fdf9f9eb435d3b520e30c5a2
#
_entry.id   39a7b106fdf9f9eb435d3b520e30c5a2
#
_cell.length_a   1.000
_cell.length_b   1.000
_cell.length_c   1.000
_cell.angle_alpha   90.00
_cell.angle_beta   90.00
_cell.angle_gamma   90.00
#
_symmetry.space_group_name_H-M   'P 1'
#
loop_
_entity.id
_entity.type
_entity.pdbx_description
1 polymer ?
#
loop_
_entity_poly.entity_id
_entity_poly.type
_entity_poly.pdbx_seq_one_letter_code
_entity_poly.pdbx_strand_id
1 'polypeptide(L)'
;MMGAMQIDRRGLLAGSVASAAALAAPAVAAPLAAQGLDAAQFGVRPGAPDDQTTKLQRAIDRATRARAPLWLAPGVYRAGDLKLGAGAQLIGVRGATRLVLTRGPSLLSAQGGEAITLSGLTLEGGDIPLPQESGLVHLLAVKAVRIADCTLTSANGNAVKLDQCDGDVSRNTMTGAADNALLCVDSRGLVIAGNSIRNSGNGGIRVWQSAKRHDGTIVADNTIEDTAARSGGSGQYGNAINVFRAADVIVRNNVIRRAAFTAVRGNAAGNIQILGNHCFALQETAVYSEFDFEGAVIADNVIDTAENGIAVTNFNDGGRLSTVTGNLVRNVGVRRPDNPPEGAGVGIGVEAETAVTGNVIEVAPNAGIRAGWGPYLRNVTIAGNVVRDAGYGIAVSVVNGAGDASISGNVIAGARLGAIVGMEWHKAVTGDLLKDGAARYPQLTIANNRAR
;
A
#
# COMPACT_ATOMS: atom_id res chain seq x y z
N MET A 1 64.87 -1.43 12.58
CA MET A 1 64.58 -2.20 11.34
C MET A 1 63.39 -3.08 11.61
N MET A 2 62.22 -2.67 11.25
CA MET A 2 60.99 -3.48 11.32
C MET A 2 60.41 -3.60 9.91
N GLY A 3 60.47 -4.83 9.36
CA GLY A 3 59.98 -5.12 8.02
C GLY A 3 58.47 -5.23 8.00
N ALA A 4 57.84 -4.52 7.07
CA ALA A 4 56.40 -4.63 6.82
C ALA A 4 56.12 -5.95 6.10
N MET A 5 55.22 -6.75 6.66
CA MET A 5 54.72 -7.98 6.07
C MET A 5 53.56 -7.65 5.12
N GLN A 6 53.80 -7.75 3.82
CA GLN A 6 52.77 -7.68 2.78
C GLN A 6 52.00 -9.00 2.75
N ILE A 7 50.69 -8.95 2.96
CA ILE A 7 49.79 -10.12 2.81
C ILE A 7 49.31 -10.14 1.36
N ASP A 8 49.82 -11.10 0.60
CA ASP A 8 49.38 -11.38 -0.79
C ASP A 8 48.02 -12.12 -0.79
N ARG A 9 47.02 -11.50 -1.43
CA ARG A 9 45.62 -12.00 -1.51
C ARG A 9 45.41 -13.14 -2.53
N ARG A 10 46.47 -13.70 -3.13
CA ARG A 10 46.38 -14.73 -4.19
C ARG A 10 46.73 -16.15 -3.76
N GLY A 11 46.99 -16.42 -2.48
CA GLY A 11 47.48 -17.70 -1.98
C GLY A 11 46.45 -18.62 -1.30
N LEU A 12 45.12 -18.37 -1.44
CA LEU A 12 44.12 -19.10 -0.64
C LEU A 12 43.12 -19.90 -1.48
N LEU A 13 43.55 -20.48 -2.59
CA LEU A 13 42.74 -21.40 -3.41
C LEU A 13 43.59 -22.56 -3.97
N ALA A 14 44.14 -23.41 -3.10
CA ALA A 14 44.62 -24.72 -3.50
C ALA A 14 44.60 -25.67 -2.30
N GLY A 15 43.44 -26.27 -2.06
CA GLY A 15 43.24 -27.35 -1.11
C GLY A 15 42.11 -28.24 -1.65
N SER A 16 42.43 -29.08 -2.64
CA SER A 16 41.49 -30.08 -3.16
C SER A 16 41.29 -31.19 -2.15
N VAL A 17 40.10 -31.25 -1.56
CA VAL A 17 39.56 -32.45 -0.89
C VAL A 17 38.62 -33.12 -1.89
N ALA A 18 39.06 -34.24 -2.43
CA ALA A 18 38.21 -35.10 -3.22
C ALA A 18 37.22 -35.84 -2.29
N SER A 19 36.01 -35.33 -2.18
CA SER A 19 34.89 -36.03 -1.58
C SER A 19 34.09 -36.71 -2.66
N ALA A 20 34.01 -38.03 -2.64
CA ALA A 20 33.18 -38.83 -3.54
C ALA A 20 31.68 -38.43 -3.32
N ALA A 21 31.14 -37.66 -4.22
CA ALA A 21 29.71 -37.40 -4.29
C ALA A 21 29.03 -38.65 -4.85
N ALA A 22 28.37 -39.43 -3.99
CA ALA A 22 27.39 -40.39 -4.41
C ALA A 22 26.27 -39.62 -5.14
N LEU A 23 26.13 -39.84 -6.42
CA LEU A 23 25.00 -39.36 -7.21
C LEU A 23 23.73 -40.01 -6.68
N ALA A 24 23.09 -39.38 -5.73
CA ALA A 24 21.68 -39.62 -5.43
C ALA A 24 20.90 -39.20 -6.69
N ALA A 25 20.34 -40.15 -7.40
CA ALA A 25 19.38 -39.87 -8.45
C ALA A 25 18.32 -38.93 -7.87
N PRO A 26 17.89 -37.86 -8.59
CA PRO A 26 16.78 -37.07 -8.13
C PRO A 26 15.60 -38.01 -7.91
N ALA A 27 15.19 -38.16 -6.65
CA ALA A 27 13.89 -38.73 -6.37
C ALA A 27 12.91 -37.83 -7.11
N VAL A 28 12.37 -38.36 -8.23
CA VAL A 28 11.21 -37.80 -8.89
C VAL A 28 10.19 -37.73 -7.76
N ALA A 29 9.99 -36.52 -7.24
CA ALA A 29 8.92 -36.27 -6.28
C ALA A 29 7.68 -36.80 -7.00
N ALA A 30 7.17 -37.94 -6.54
CA ALA A 30 5.86 -38.41 -6.96
C ALA A 30 4.96 -37.19 -6.85
N PRO A 31 4.17 -36.82 -7.88
CA PRO A 31 3.24 -35.75 -7.74
C PRO A 31 2.52 -36.04 -6.44
N LEU A 32 2.41 -35.05 -5.57
CA LEU A 32 1.51 -35.07 -4.43
C LEU A 32 0.14 -35.42 -5.04
N ALA A 33 -0.04 -36.70 -5.29
CA ALA A 33 -1.29 -37.29 -5.74
C ALA A 33 -2.27 -36.93 -4.64
N ALA A 34 -2.94 -35.90 -4.90
CA ALA A 34 -3.83 -35.22 -4.02
C ALA A 34 -4.73 -36.27 -3.36
N GLN A 35 -4.71 -36.31 -2.06
CA GLN A 35 -5.81 -36.84 -1.27
C GLN A 35 -7.06 -35.95 -1.44
N GLY A 36 -7.28 -35.42 -2.66
CA GLY A 36 -8.36 -34.52 -3.03
C GLY A 36 -9.36 -35.19 -3.95
N LEU A 37 -10.56 -34.65 -4.01
CA LEU A 37 -11.62 -35.10 -4.91
C LEU A 37 -11.51 -34.38 -6.26
N ASP A 38 -11.61 -35.12 -7.35
CA ASP A 38 -11.69 -34.53 -8.70
C ASP A 38 -13.14 -34.12 -9.00
N ALA A 39 -13.34 -32.87 -9.42
CA ALA A 39 -14.64 -32.33 -9.79
C ALA A 39 -15.31 -33.15 -10.93
N ALA A 40 -14.55 -33.78 -11.79
CA ALA A 40 -15.05 -34.66 -12.86
C ALA A 40 -15.88 -35.83 -12.32
N GLN A 41 -15.59 -36.33 -11.11
CA GLN A 41 -16.36 -37.41 -10.47
C GLN A 41 -17.82 -37.00 -10.14
N PHE A 42 -18.10 -35.71 -10.16
CA PHE A 42 -19.42 -35.13 -9.91
C PHE A 42 -20.11 -34.62 -11.16
N GLY A 43 -19.59 -35.04 -12.34
CA GLY A 43 -20.11 -34.66 -13.64
C GLY A 43 -19.79 -33.21 -14.05
N VAL A 44 -18.82 -32.56 -13.39
CA VAL A 44 -18.26 -31.29 -13.81
C VAL A 44 -17.33 -31.53 -15.00
N ARG A 45 -17.50 -30.76 -16.08
CA ARG A 45 -16.77 -30.95 -17.31
C ARG A 45 -16.06 -29.67 -17.74
N PRO A 46 -14.73 -29.65 -17.88
CA PRO A 46 -14.02 -28.52 -18.43
C PRO A 46 -14.49 -28.22 -19.87
N GLY A 47 -14.66 -26.95 -20.21
CA GLY A 47 -15.05 -26.51 -21.55
C GLY A 47 -16.54 -26.67 -21.89
N ALA A 48 -17.36 -27.25 -21.02
CA ALA A 48 -18.80 -27.35 -21.29
C ALA A 48 -19.43 -25.94 -21.41
N PRO A 49 -20.30 -25.73 -22.43
CA PRO A 49 -20.92 -24.43 -22.66
C PRO A 49 -22.03 -24.11 -21.65
N ASP A 50 -22.62 -25.14 -21.04
CA ASP A 50 -23.69 -25.03 -20.07
C ASP A 50 -23.23 -24.49 -18.71
N ASP A 51 -24.15 -23.87 -17.99
CA ASP A 51 -23.95 -23.48 -16.59
C ASP A 51 -23.83 -24.73 -15.71
N GLN A 52 -22.72 -24.83 -14.99
CA GLN A 52 -22.40 -25.99 -14.17
C GLN A 52 -22.55 -25.73 -12.66
N THR A 53 -23.21 -24.65 -12.27
CA THR A 53 -23.37 -24.25 -10.87
C THR A 53 -23.80 -25.40 -9.97
N THR A 54 -24.87 -26.11 -10.35
CA THR A 54 -25.41 -27.21 -9.54
C THR A 54 -24.42 -28.37 -9.37
N LYS A 55 -23.67 -28.70 -10.43
CA LYS A 55 -22.67 -29.77 -10.38
C LYS A 55 -21.46 -29.36 -9.54
N LEU A 56 -20.96 -28.14 -9.76
CA LEU A 56 -19.86 -27.56 -8.98
C LEU A 56 -20.21 -27.43 -7.52
N GLN A 57 -21.41 -26.94 -7.20
CA GLN A 57 -21.88 -26.84 -5.80
C GLN A 57 -21.89 -28.19 -5.12
N ARG A 58 -22.43 -29.23 -5.80
CA ARG A 58 -22.41 -30.60 -5.27
C ARG A 58 -21.00 -31.13 -5.03
N ALA A 59 -20.07 -30.85 -5.94
CA ALA A 59 -18.67 -31.22 -5.80
C ALA A 59 -18.00 -30.50 -4.60
N ILE A 60 -18.21 -29.19 -4.48
CA ILE A 60 -17.73 -28.38 -3.36
C ILE A 60 -18.26 -28.92 -2.03
N ASP A 61 -19.58 -29.14 -1.93
CA ASP A 61 -20.21 -29.65 -0.70
C ASP A 61 -19.68 -31.03 -0.32
N ARG A 62 -19.42 -31.88 -1.29
CA ARG A 62 -18.88 -33.22 -1.04
C ARG A 62 -17.44 -33.18 -0.57
N ALA A 63 -16.61 -32.38 -1.24
CA ALA A 63 -15.21 -32.19 -0.87
C ALA A 63 -15.09 -31.57 0.54
N THR A 64 -15.89 -30.55 0.83
CA THR A 64 -15.95 -29.90 2.16
C THR A 64 -16.33 -30.88 3.25
N ARG A 65 -17.39 -31.70 3.06
CA ARG A 65 -17.77 -32.75 4.03
C ARG A 65 -16.69 -33.81 4.22
N ALA A 66 -15.96 -34.14 3.15
CA ALA A 66 -14.86 -35.08 3.22
C ALA A 66 -13.56 -34.46 3.80
N ARG A 67 -13.55 -33.15 4.10
CA ARG A 67 -12.37 -32.37 4.50
C ARG A 67 -11.19 -32.55 3.51
N ALA A 68 -11.51 -32.67 2.23
CA ALA A 68 -10.56 -32.86 1.15
C ALA A 68 -10.58 -31.68 0.17
N PRO A 69 -9.45 -31.32 -0.45
CA PRO A 69 -9.44 -30.35 -1.52
C PRO A 69 -10.29 -30.81 -2.71
N LEU A 70 -10.98 -29.88 -3.37
CA LEU A 70 -11.61 -30.10 -4.65
C LEU A 70 -10.66 -29.65 -5.76
N TRP A 71 -10.24 -30.60 -6.60
CA TRP A 71 -9.44 -30.34 -7.78
C TRP A 71 -10.30 -30.04 -8.98
N LEU A 72 -9.94 -28.96 -9.68
CA LEU A 72 -10.53 -28.53 -10.94
C LEU A 72 -9.47 -28.65 -12.03
N ALA A 73 -9.65 -29.58 -12.97
CA ALA A 73 -8.76 -29.76 -14.10
C ALA A 73 -8.65 -28.49 -14.97
N PRO A 74 -7.62 -28.34 -15.81
CA PRO A 74 -7.55 -27.28 -16.81
C PRO A 74 -8.80 -27.19 -17.66
N GLY A 75 -9.32 -25.97 -17.89
CA GLY A 75 -10.49 -25.70 -18.71
C GLY A 75 -11.38 -24.61 -18.16
N VAL A 76 -12.46 -24.31 -18.86
CA VAL A 76 -13.42 -23.24 -18.52
C VAL A 76 -14.65 -23.87 -17.87
N TYR A 77 -15.05 -23.31 -16.73
CA TYR A 77 -16.22 -23.71 -15.97
C TYR A 77 -17.14 -22.49 -15.80
N ARG A 78 -18.36 -22.58 -16.31
CA ARG A 78 -19.39 -21.52 -16.20
C ARG A 78 -20.24 -21.79 -14.99
N ALA A 79 -20.27 -20.85 -14.06
CA ALA A 79 -21.04 -20.99 -12.82
C ALA A 79 -21.29 -19.62 -12.17
N GLY A 80 -22.13 -19.60 -11.15
CA GLY A 80 -22.33 -18.42 -10.33
C GLY A 80 -22.92 -18.74 -8.97
N ASP A 81 -22.75 -17.83 -8.04
CA ASP A 81 -23.27 -17.92 -6.66
C ASP A 81 -22.90 -19.24 -5.94
N LEU A 82 -21.65 -19.70 -6.14
CA LEU A 82 -21.14 -20.88 -5.46
C LEU A 82 -20.87 -20.57 -3.98
N LYS A 83 -21.43 -21.38 -3.10
CA LYS A 83 -21.29 -21.25 -1.65
C LYS A 83 -20.19 -22.17 -1.14
N LEU A 84 -19.23 -21.60 -0.43
CA LEU A 84 -18.11 -22.33 0.15
C LEU A 84 -18.42 -22.61 1.62
N GLY A 85 -18.56 -23.88 1.97
CA GLY A 85 -18.69 -24.32 3.35
C GLY A 85 -17.39 -24.17 4.13
N ALA A 86 -17.48 -24.19 5.46
CA ALA A 86 -16.32 -24.12 6.35
C ALA A 86 -15.29 -25.20 6.03
N GLY A 87 -14.03 -24.81 5.79
CA GLY A 87 -12.94 -25.70 5.39
C GLY A 87 -12.87 -26.01 3.89
N ALA A 88 -13.67 -25.34 3.05
CA ALA A 88 -13.63 -25.55 1.59
C ALA A 88 -12.26 -25.17 1.00
N GLN A 89 -11.74 -26.03 0.15
CA GLN A 89 -10.49 -25.84 -0.56
C GLN A 89 -10.72 -26.10 -2.06
N LEU A 90 -10.62 -25.05 -2.88
CA LEU A 90 -10.71 -25.14 -4.34
C LEU A 90 -9.33 -24.94 -4.93
N ILE A 91 -8.87 -25.91 -5.69
CA ILE A 91 -7.53 -25.90 -6.26
C ILE A 91 -7.62 -26.14 -7.75
N GLY A 92 -6.96 -25.29 -8.52
CA GLY A 92 -6.83 -25.39 -9.96
C GLY A 92 -5.38 -25.38 -10.43
N VAL A 93 -5.21 -25.30 -11.73
CA VAL A 93 -3.91 -25.10 -12.38
C VAL A 93 -3.81 -23.65 -12.84
N ARG A 94 -2.86 -22.92 -12.29
CA ARG A 94 -2.66 -21.48 -12.57
C ARG A 94 -2.64 -21.21 -14.08
N GLY A 95 -3.45 -20.25 -14.51
CA GLY A 95 -3.59 -19.85 -15.92
C GLY A 95 -4.37 -20.82 -16.80
N ALA A 96 -4.70 -22.02 -16.32
CA ALA A 96 -5.39 -23.04 -17.10
C ALA A 96 -6.79 -23.42 -16.56
N THR A 97 -7.02 -23.32 -15.25
CA THR A 97 -8.34 -23.57 -14.66
C THR A 97 -9.09 -22.25 -14.48
N ARG A 98 -10.23 -22.10 -15.16
CA ARG A 98 -10.95 -20.83 -15.26
C ARG A 98 -12.42 -20.98 -14.88
N LEU A 99 -12.87 -20.27 -13.87
CA LEU A 99 -14.27 -20.14 -13.49
C LEU A 99 -14.81 -18.80 -13.98
N VAL A 100 -15.92 -18.81 -14.72
CA VAL A 100 -16.54 -17.61 -15.29
C VAL A 100 -17.91 -17.42 -14.65
N LEU A 101 -18.13 -16.24 -14.10
CA LEU A 101 -19.40 -15.85 -13.52
C LEU A 101 -20.49 -15.78 -14.59
N THR A 102 -21.61 -16.44 -14.34
CA THR A 102 -22.78 -16.43 -15.24
C THR A 102 -24.00 -15.74 -14.62
N ARG A 103 -24.06 -15.66 -13.29
CA ARG A 103 -25.17 -15.06 -12.55
C ARG A 103 -24.84 -14.90 -11.06
N GLY A 104 -25.69 -14.16 -10.37
CA GLY A 104 -25.66 -14.04 -8.91
C GLY A 104 -24.79 -12.90 -8.42
N PRO A 105 -24.81 -12.67 -7.08
CA PRO A 105 -24.10 -11.54 -6.47
C PRO A 105 -22.59 -11.74 -6.33
N SER A 106 -22.10 -12.95 -6.56
CA SER A 106 -20.70 -13.35 -6.47
C SER A 106 -20.44 -14.62 -7.28
N LEU A 107 -19.21 -14.87 -7.67
CA LEU A 107 -18.82 -16.17 -8.21
C LEU A 107 -18.63 -17.18 -7.07
N LEU A 108 -17.89 -16.76 -6.04
CA LEU A 108 -17.60 -17.56 -4.84
C LEU A 108 -17.93 -16.75 -3.59
N SER A 109 -18.66 -17.33 -2.67
CA SER A 109 -18.96 -16.69 -1.39
C SER A 109 -18.91 -17.67 -0.22
N ALA A 110 -18.53 -17.16 0.98
CA ALA A 110 -18.61 -17.89 2.24
C ALA A 110 -19.14 -16.99 3.34
N GLN A 111 -19.86 -17.61 4.29
CA GLN A 111 -20.29 -16.94 5.51
C GLN A 111 -19.92 -17.79 6.71
N GLY A 112 -18.99 -17.29 7.51
CA GLY A 112 -18.43 -18.01 8.66
C GLY A 112 -17.48 -19.15 8.26
N GLY A 113 -16.84 -19.72 9.26
CA GLY A 113 -15.98 -20.90 9.09
C GLY A 113 -14.54 -20.69 9.51
N GLU A 114 -13.85 -21.82 9.74
CA GLU A 114 -12.47 -21.79 10.22
C GLU A 114 -11.49 -21.44 9.10
N ALA A 115 -11.66 -22.00 7.91
CA ALA A 115 -10.75 -21.78 6.80
C ALA A 115 -11.43 -21.86 5.44
N ILE A 116 -10.93 -21.06 4.47
CA ILE A 116 -11.26 -21.15 3.04
C ILE A 116 -9.96 -21.03 2.26
N THR A 117 -9.74 -21.93 1.32
CA THR A 117 -8.57 -21.89 0.44
C THR A 117 -8.98 -21.86 -1.03
N LEU A 118 -8.49 -20.85 -1.76
CA LEU A 118 -8.56 -20.74 -3.21
C LEU A 118 -7.13 -20.67 -3.76
N SER A 119 -6.78 -21.57 -4.65
CA SER A 119 -5.42 -21.59 -5.19
C SER A 119 -5.37 -21.98 -6.65
N GLY A 120 -4.56 -21.29 -7.44
CA GLY A 120 -4.28 -21.60 -8.85
C GLY A 120 -5.47 -21.43 -9.79
N LEU A 121 -6.45 -20.60 -9.44
CA LEU A 121 -7.68 -20.39 -10.19
C LEU A 121 -7.64 -19.08 -10.98
N THR A 122 -8.22 -19.06 -12.16
CA THR A 122 -8.64 -17.82 -12.83
C THR A 122 -10.12 -17.63 -12.58
N LEU A 123 -10.49 -16.51 -11.95
CA LEU A 123 -11.85 -16.11 -11.60
C LEU A 123 -12.23 -14.89 -12.45
N GLU A 124 -13.27 -15.01 -13.24
CA GLU A 124 -13.67 -13.99 -14.22
C GLU A 124 -15.09 -13.51 -13.98
N GLY A 125 -15.28 -12.19 -13.95
CA GLY A 125 -16.56 -11.56 -13.66
C GLY A 125 -17.57 -11.60 -14.80
N GLY A 126 -17.14 -11.81 -16.05
CA GLY A 126 -18.03 -12.05 -17.20
C GLY A 126 -19.02 -10.94 -17.49
N ASP A 127 -18.69 -9.68 -17.24
CA ASP A 127 -19.57 -8.51 -17.40
C ASP A 127 -20.87 -8.54 -16.56
N ILE A 128 -21.00 -9.47 -15.62
CA ILE A 128 -22.15 -9.55 -14.73
C ILE A 128 -22.02 -8.47 -13.64
N PRO A 129 -23.02 -7.57 -13.50
CA PRO A 129 -23.01 -6.58 -12.44
C PRO A 129 -22.99 -7.23 -11.05
N LEU A 130 -22.09 -6.75 -10.20
CA LEU A 130 -22.02 -7.17 -8.81
C LEU A 130 -22.68 -6.09 -7.93
N PRO A 131 -23.43 -6.46 -6.88
CA PRO A 131 -23.91 -5.50 -5.89
C PRO A 131 -22.72 -4.74 -5.27
N GLN A 132 -22.92 -3.46 -4.95
CA GLN A 132 -21.91 -2.58 -4.37
C GLN A 132 -21.27 -3.18 -3.10
N GLU A 133 -22.08 -3.87 -2.30
CA GLU A 133 -21.64 -4.52 -1.07
C GLU A 133 -21.10 -5.95 -1.26
N SER A 134 -20.75 -6.33 -2.48
CA SER A 134 -20.25 -7.67 -2.81
C SER A 134 -18.91 -7.61 -3.53
N GLY A 135 -18.39 -8.79 -3.88
CA GLY A 135 -17.19 -8.98 -4.70
C GLY A 135 -17.31 -10.24 -5.55
N LEU A 136 -16.46 -10.37 -6.56
CA LEU A 136 -16.37 -11.61 -7.34
C LEU A 136 -16.07 -12.80 -6.42
N VAL A 137 -15.18 -12.58 -5.45
CA VAL A 137 -15.01 -13.43 -4.26
C VAL A 137 -15.43 -12.61 -3.05
N HIS A 138 -16.43 -13.08 -2.31
CA HIS A 138 -16.94 -12.42 -1.10
C HIS A 138 -16.93 -13.37 0.09
N LEU A 139 -16.06 -13.10 1.07
CA LEU A 139 -15.91 -13.90 2.28
C LEU A 139 -16.28 -13.05 3.50
N LEU A 140 -17.16 -13.57 4.33
CA LEU A 140 -17.62 -12.92 5.55
C LEU A 140 -17.32 -13.82 6.76
N ALA A 141 -16.67 -13.27 7.79
CA ALA A 141 -16.39 -13.91 9.07
C ALA A 141 -15.62 -15.25 8.95
N VAL A 142 -14.64 -15.32 8.06
CA VAL A 142 -13.77 -16.49 7.89
C VAL A 142 -12.45 -16.25 8.64
N LYS A 143 -12.08 -17.17 9.55
CA LYS A 143 -10.93 -17.01 10.45
C LYS A 143 -9.57 -17.20 9.76
N ALA A 144 -9.50 -18.03 8.72
CA ALA A 144 -8.26 -18.28 7.98
C ALA A 144 -8.55 -18.33 6.47
N VAL A 145 -8.50 -17.16 5.85
CA VAL A 145 -8.60 -17.02 4.39
C VAL A 145 -7.24 -17.31 3.76
N ARG A 146 -7.23 -18.08 2.69
CA ARG A 146 -6.08 -18.20 1.81
C ARG A 146 -6.50 -18.06 0.35
N ILE A 147 -6.18 -16.94 -0.27
CA ILE A 147 -6.35 -16.71 -1.71
C ILE A 147 -4.95 -16.52 -2.31
N ALA A 148 -4.46 -17.54 -3.00
CA ALA A 148 -3.08 -17.55 -3.45
C ALA A 148 -2.93 -18.03 -4.90
N ASP A 149 -1.99 -17.43 -5.63
CA ASP A 149 -1.64 -17.82 -7.00
C ASP A 149 -2.84 -17.80 -7.98
N CYS A 150 -3.87 -16.98 -7.67
CA CYS A 150 -5.05 -16.80 -8.47
C CYS A 150 -4.94 -15.61 -9.43
N THR A 151 -5.75 -15.64 -10.48
CA THR A 151 -5.97 -14.50 -11.37
C THR A 151 -7.43 -14.09 -11.27
N LEU A 152 -7.72 -12.84 -10.94
CA LEU A 152 -9.07 -12.29 -10.87
C LEU A 152 -9.19 -11.20 -11.95
N THR A 153 -10.17 -11.33 -12.84
CA THR A 153 -10.32 -10.42 -13.98
C THR A 153 -11.75 -9.95 -14.16
N SER A 154 -11.91 -8.72 -14.67
CA SER A 154 -13.20 -8.20 -15.14
C SER A 154 -14.32 -8.33 -14.10
N ALA A 155 -14.00 -8.09 -12.83
CA ALA A 155 -15.01 -8.01 -11.79
C ALA A 155 -15.80 -6.70 -11.92
N ASN A 156 -17.08 -6.76 -12.22
CA ASN A 156 -17.94 -5.58 -12.33
C ASN A 156 -18.40 -5.09 -10.93
N GLY A 157 -17.43 -4.83 -10.08
CA GLY A 157 -17.49 -4.46 -8.67
C GLY A 157 -16.13 -4.68 -8.03
N ASN A 158 -16.09 -5.14 -6.77
CA ASN A 158 -14.84 -5.54 -6.13
C ASN A 158 -14.37 -6.91 -6.66
N ALA A 159 -13.05 -7.08 -6.89
CA ALA A 159 -12.56 -8.41 -7.25
C ALA A 159 -12.56 -9.35 -6.04
N VAL A 160 -12.08 -8.88 -4.89
CA VAL A 160 -12.17 -9.61 -3.62
C VAL A 160 -12.74 -8.68 -2.56
N LYS A 161 -13.71 -9.17 -1.80
CA LYS A 161 -14.22 -8.53 -0.59
C LYS A 161 -14.09 -9.48 0.60
N LEU A 162 -13.43 -8.99 1.66
CA LEU A 162 -13.23 -9.68 2.92
C LEU A 162 -13.86 -8.87 4.05
N ASP A 163 -14.92 -9.39 4.64
CA ASP A 163 -15.58 -8.79 5.80
C ASP A 163 -15.28 -9.62 7.05
N GLN A 164 -14.71 -9.01 8.09
CA GLN A 164 -14.42 -9.67 9.37
C GLN A 164 -13.57 -10.94 9.22
N CYS A 165 -12.61 -10.91 8.31
CA CYS A 165 -11.74 -12.04 8.00
C CYS A 165 -10.33 -11.85 8.55
N ASP A 166 -9.58 -12.97 8.61
CA ASP A 166 -8.16 -13.05 8.87
C ASP A 166 -7.51 -13.99 7.83
N GLY A 167 -6.21 -13.90 7.59
CA GLY A 167 -5.49 -14.81 6.70
C GLY A 167 -4.61 -14.13 5.65
N ASP A 168 -4.48 -14.77 4.48
CA ASP A 168 -3.49 -14.48 3.44
C ASP A 168 -4.13 -14.27 2.07
N VAL A 169 -3.78 -13.15 1.42
CA VAL A 169 -4.09 -12.85 0.02
C VAL A 169 -2.78 -12.58 -0.70
N SER A 170 -2.21 -13.60 -1.34
CA SER A 170 -0.83 -13.47 -1.83
C SER A 170 -0.61 -14.01 -3.25
N ARG A 171 0.31 -13.38 -3.96
CA ARG A 171 0.77 -13.74 -5.31
C ARG A 171 -0.35 -13.84 -6.36
N ASN A 172 -1.41 -13.06 -6.16
CA ASN A 172 -2.52 -12.99 -7.10
C ASN A 172 -2.28 -11.91 -8.15
N THR A 173 -2.91 -12.08 -9.31
CA THR A 173 -3.06 -11.04 -10.32
C THR A 173 -4.52 -10.57 -10.32
N MET A 174 -4.76 -9.27 -10.09
CA MET A 174 -6.10 -8.68 -10.08
C MET A 174 -6.15 -7.57 -11.12
N THR A 175 -7.02 -7.69 -12.13
CA THR A 175 -7.07 -6.71 -13.23
C THR A 175 -8.50 -6.37 -13.61
N GLY A 176 -8.77 -5.07 -13.78
CA GLY A 176 -10.05 -4.59 -14.32
C GLY A 176 -11.23 -4.74 -13.35
N ALA A 177 -10.98 -4.63 -12.05
CA ALA A 177 -12.07 -4.48 -11.09
C ALA A 177 -12.76 -3.11 -11.30
N ALA A 178 -14.09 -3.11 -11.45
CA ALA A 178 -14.82 -1.86 -11.67
C ALA A 178 -14.82 -0.95 -10.43
N ASP A 179 -14.67 -1.53 -9.24
CA ASP A 179 -14.50 -0.83 -7.97
C ASP A 179 -13.09 -1.07 -7.42
N ASN A 180 -12.92 -1.85 -6.37
CA ASN A 180 -11.63 -2.12 -5.77
C ASN A 180 -11.08 -3.50 -6.18
N ALA A 181 -9.76 -3.60 -6.30
CA ALA A 181 -9.16 -4.92 -6.46
C ALA A 181 -9.31 -5.75 -5.17
N LEU A 182 -9.05 -5.15 -4.01
CA LEU A 182 -9.26 -5.81 -2.71
C LEU A 182 -9.86 -4.82 -1.71
N LEU A 183 -11.02 -5.17 -1.16
CA LEU A 183 -11.71 -4.44 -0.09
C LEU A 183 -11.76 -5.32 1.16
N CYS A 184 -11.10 -4.88 2.23
CA CYS A 184 -11.14 -5.52 3.55
C CYS A 184 -11.89 -4.61 4.52
N VAL A 185 -12.98 -5.10 5.09
CA VAL A 185 -13.79 -4.36 6.06
C VAL A 185 -13.82 -5.13 7.37
N ASP A 186 -13.52 -4.44 8.47
CA ASP A 186 -13.52 -5.04 9.82
C ASP A 186 -12.70 -6.33 9.98
N SER A 187 -11.82 -6.58 9.01
CA SER A 187 -10.87 -7.70 8.99
C SER A 187 -9.66 -7.40 9.88
N ARG A 188 -8.86 -8.39 10.25
CA ARG A 188 -7.70 -8.20 11.11
C ARG A 188 -6.57 -9.15 10.76
N GLY A 189 -5.32 -8.70 10.97
CA GLY A 189 -4.14 -9.56 10.84
C GLY A 189 -3.90 -10.12 9.43
N LEU A 190 -4.52 -9.53 8.42
CA LEU A 190 -4.35 -9.99 7.03
C LEU A 190 -2.91 -9.81 6.57
N VAL A 191 -2.42 -10.75 5.78
CA VAL A 191 -1.18 -10.62 5.00
C VAL A 191 -1.55 -10.48 3.53
N ILE A 192 -1.37 -9.28 2.98
CA ILE A 192 -1.67 -8.95 1.58
C ILE A 192 -0.34 -8.72 0.86
N ALA A 193 0.19 -9.76 0.20
CA ALA A 193 1.58 -9.71 -0.23
C ALA A 193 1.84 -10.25 -1.64
N GLY A 194 2.75 -9.61 -2.38
CA GLY A 194 3.22 -10.07 -3.68
C GLY A 194 2.14 -10.09 -4.77
N ASN A 195 1.07 -9.30 -4.62
CA ASN A 195 0.01 -9.23 -5.62
C ASN A 195 0.36 -8.22 -6.73
N SER A 196 -0.09 -8.52 -7.94
CA SER A 196 -0.08 -7.59 -9.08
C SER A 196 -1.49 -7.07 -9.33
N ILE A 197 -1.71 -5.77 -9.10
CA ILE A 197 -3.01 -5.11 -9.21
C ILE A 197 -2.96 -4.07 -10.30
N ARG A 198 -3.92 -4.10 -11.26
CA ARG A 198 -3.96 -3.15 -12.37
C ARG A 198 -5.39 -2.76 -12.74
N ASN A 199 -5.55 -1.50 -13.18
CA ASN A 199 -6.79 -0.99 -13.75
C ASN A 199 -7.99 -1.16 -12.80
N SER A 200 -7.84 -0.82 -11.54
CA SER A 200 -8.95 -0.77 -10.59
C SER A 200 -9.70 0.56 -10.69
N GLY A 201 -11.03 0.51 -10.59
CA GLY A 201 -11.90 1.65 -10.84
C GLY A 201 -11.90 2.71 -9.74
N ASN A 202 -11.69 2.30 -8.49
CA ASN A 202 -11.77 3.21 -7.34
C ASN A 202 -10.70 3.00 -6.27
N GLY A 203 -10.07 1.85 -6.21
CA GLY A 203 -9.03 1.58 -5.23
C GLY A 203 -8.25 0.30 -5.53
N GLY A 204 -6.96 0.28 -5.18
CA GLY A 204 -6.16 -0.94 -5.24
C GLY A 204 -6.48 -1.85 -4.04
N ILE A 205 -5.96 -1.51 -2.87
CA ILE A 205 -6.18 -2.24 -1.61
C ILE A 205 -6.78 -1.28 -0.59
N ARG A 206 -7.90 -1.67 0.00
CA ARG A 206 -8.54 -0.93 1.10
C ARG A 206 -8.57 -1.77 2.36
N VAL A 207 -8.01 -1.23 3.45
CA VAL A 207 -8.02 -1.80 4.79
C VAL A 207 -8.83 -0.87 5.68
N TRP A 208 -10.08 -1.22 5.90
CA TRP A 208 -11.06 -0.35 6.55
C TRP A 208 -11.64 -0.98 7.81
N GLN A 209 -11.77 -0.15 8.84
CA GLN A 209 -12.48 -0.48 10.05
C GLN A 209 -13.70 0.45 10.22
N SER A 210 -14.83 -0.08 10.59
CA SER A 210 -16.07 0.68 10.85
C SER A 210 -15.91 1.64 12.05
N ALA A 211 -15.05 1.27 13.01
CA ALA A 211 -14.65 2.08 14.14
C ALA A 211 -13.12 1.99 14.34
N LYS A 212 -12.49 2.99 14.93
CA LYS A 212 -11.05 2.94 15.26
C LYS A 212 -10.74 1.72 16.14
N ARG A 213 -9.85 0.87 15.68
CA ARG A 213 -9.39 -0.29 16.44
C ARG A 213 -8.11 -0.87 15.87
N HIS A 214 -7.51 -1.78 16.62
CA HIS A 214 -6.41 -2.61 16.16
C HIS A 214 -6.82 -3.45 14.95
N ASP A 215 -6.00 -3.46 13.91
CA ASP A 215 -6.15 -4.23 12.67
C ASP A 215 -4.95 -5.15 12.47
N GLY A 216 -3.73 -4.61 12.46
CA GLY A 216 -2.48 -5.36 12.34
C GLY A 216 -2.22 -5.95 10.94
N THR A 217 -2.95 -5.53 9.92
CA THR A 217 -2.74 -5.98 8.53
C THR A 217 -1.38 -5.56 8.00
N ILE A 218 -0.74 -6.46 7.25
CA ILE A 218 0.51 -6.19 6.52
C ILE A 218 0.21 -6.15 5.02
N VAL A 219 0.50 -5.00 4.38
CA VAL A 219 0.40 -4.81 2.92
C VAL A 219 1.82 -4.68 2.38
N ALA A 220 2.35 -5.74 1.77
CA ALA A 220 3.77 -5.81 1.44
C ALA A 220 4.07 -6.34 0.03
N ASP A 221 5.12 -5.82 -0.60
CA ASP A 221 5.69 -6.38 -1.83
C ASP A 221 4.68 -6.46 -3.01
N ASN A 222 3.62 -5.62 -3.00
CA ASN A 222 2.64 -5.57 -4.07
C ASN A 222 3.08 -4.60 -5.17
N THR A 223 2.66 -4.88 -6.41
CA THR A 223 2.73 -3.93 -7.52
C THR A 223 1.31 -3.46 -7.83
N ILE A 224 1.06 -2.13 -7.73
CA ILE A 224 -0.25 -1.53 -7.94
C ILE A 224 -0.14 -0.42 -8.99
N GLU A 225 -0.87 -0.55 -10.09
CA GLU A 225 -0.80 0.38 -11.21
C GLU A 225 -2.18 0.75 -11.72
N ASP A 226 -2.33 1.99 -12.20
CA ASP A 226 -3.52 2.46 -12.90
C ASP A 226 -4.79 2.36 -12.03
N THR A 227 -4.72 2.92 -10.81
CA THR A 227 -5.89 3.04 -9.94
C THR A 227 -6.66 4.30 -10.33
N ALA A 228 -7.91 4.15 -10.77
CA ALA A 228 -8.80 5.25 -11.11
C ALA A 228 -9.64 5.72 -9.91
N ALA A 229 -10.42 6.79 -10.11
CA ALA A 229 -11.34 7.36 -9.13
C ALA A 229 -12.71 7.60 -9.78
N ARG A 230 -13.34 6.54 -10.27
CA ARG A 230 -14.61 6.64 -11.03
C ARG A 230 -15.78 7.15 -10.21
N SER A 231 -15.75 6.89 -8.90
CA SER A 231 -16.78 7.33 -7.95
C SER A 231 -16.47 8.70 -7.31
N GLY A 232 -15.42 9.38 -7.72
CA GLY A 232 -15.08 10.74 -7.28
C GLY A 232 -14.12 10.78 -6.07
N GLY A 233 -14.19 11.80 -5.30
CA GLY A 233 -13.53 12.21 -4.06
C GLY A 233 -12.23 11.54 -3.60
N SER A 234 -11.17 12.32 -3.41
CA SER A 234 -9.82 11.83 -3.09
C SER A 234 -9.68 11.15 -1.72
N GLY A 235 -10.52 11.44 -0.76
CA GLY A 235 -10.44 10.82 0.57
C GLY A 235 -10.64 9.31 0.52
N GLN A 236 -11.67 8.90 -0.17
CA GLN A 236 -12.18 7.54 -0.19
C GLN A 236 -11.76 6.75 -1.43
N TYR A 237 -11.68 7.39 -2.59
CA TYR A 237 -11.45 6.76 -3.88
C TYR A 237 -10.10 7.16 -4.48
N GLY A 238 -9.65 6.44 -5.49
CA GLY A 238 -8.48 6.78 -6.30
C GLY A 238 -7.11 6.57 -5.64
N ASN A 239 -7.09 6.03 -4.43
CA ASN A 239 -5.84 5.71 -3.72
C ASN A 239 -5.41 4.27 -4.06
N ALA A 240 -4.12 4.05 -4.26
CA ALA A 240 -3.62 2.69 -4.48
C ALA A 240 -3.75 1.82 -3.23
N ILE A 241 -3.38 2.36 -2.07
CA ILE A 241 -3.59 1.73 -0.75
C ILE A 241 -4.28 2.76 0.16
N ASN A 242 -5.42 2.38 0.72
CA ASN A 242 -6.17 3.23 1.65
C ASN A 242 -6.41 2.49 2.97
N VAL A 243 -5.92 3.08 4.07
CA VAL A 243 -6.06 2.56 5.43
C VAL A 243 -6.97 3.52 6.20
N PHE A 244 -8.14 3.06 6.60
CA PHE A 244 -9.14 3.89 7.27
C PHE A 244 -9.53 3.32 8.63
N ARG A 245 -9.29 4.11 9.70
CA ARG A 245 -9.59 3.74 11.10
C ARG A 245 -8.93 2.44 11.58
N ALA A 246 -8.02 1.89 10.80
CA ALA A 246 -7.32 0.65 11.09
C ALA A 246 -5.95 0.97 11.70
N ALA A 247 -5.73 0.57 12.94
CA ALA A 247 -4.48 0.80 13.64
C ALA A 247 -3.46 -0.34 13.46
N ASP A 248 -2.19 -0.02 13.64
CA ASP A 248 -1.06 -0.97 13.61
C ASP A 248 -0.83 -1.64 12.23
N VAL A 249 -1.27 -0.98 11.15
CA VAL A 249 -1.09 -1.46 9.78
C VAL A 249 0.33 -1.14 9.29
N ILE A 250 0.95 -2.12 8.64
CA ILE A 250 2.27 -1.97 8.01
C ILE A 250 2.12 -2.00 6.49
N VAL A 251 2.51 -0.92 5.81
CA VAL A 251 2.53 -0.81 4.34
C VAL A 251 3.99 -0.69 3.90
N ARG A 252 4.54 -1.75 3.30
CA ARG A 252 5.97 -1.75 3.00
C ARG A 252 6.34 -2.38 1.66
N ASN A 253 7.43 -1.87 1.06
CA ASN A 253 8.06 -2.41 -0.15
C ASN A 253 7.12 -2.52 -1.36
N ASN A 254 6.02 -1.75 -1.41
CA ASN A 254 5.12 -1.79 -2.54
C ASN A 254 5.65 -0.89 -3.68
N VAL A 255 5.40 -1.31 -4.92
CA VAL A 255 5.65 -0.50 -6.11
C VAL A 255 4.31 0.04 -6.61
N ILE A 256 4.13 1.35 -6.54
CA ILE A 256 2.86 2.02 -6.83
C ILE A 256 3.05 3.03 -7.95
N ARG A 257 2.22 2.95 -8.99
CA ARG A 257 2.33 3.83 -10.16
C ARG A 257 0.96 4.28 -10.65
N ARG A 258 0.85 5.55 -11.04
CA ARG A 258 -0.31 6.12 -11.73
C ARG A 258 -1.62 5.90 -10.98
N ALA A 259 -1.61 6.15 -9.68
CA ALA A 259 -2.86 6.28 -8.93
C ALA A 259 -3.50 7.66 -9.24
N ALA A 260 -4.81 7.67 -9.38
CA ALA A 260 -5.57 8.90 -9.61
C ALA A 260 -5.39 9.92 -8.47
N PHE A 261 -5.08 9.43 -7.29
CA PHE A 261 -4.78 10.27 -6.14
C PHE A 261 -3.51 9.77 -5.43
N THR A 262 -3.63 9.31 -4.22
CA THR A 262 -2.53 9.01 -3.29
C THR A 262 -1.99 7.57 -3.49
N ALA A 263 -0.71 7.37 -3.32
CA ALA A 263 -0.15 6.02 -3.26
C ALA A 263 -0.57 5.29 -1.97
N VAL A 264 -0.31 5.91 -0.81
CA VAL A 264 -0.67 5.36 0.49
C VAL A 264 -1.34 6.43 1.34
N ARG A 265 -2.60 6.23 1.68
CA ARG A 265 -3.38 7.15 2.53
C ARG A 265 -3.80 6.47 3.82
N GLY A 266 -3.32 6.99 4.95
CA GLY A 266 -3.76 6.65 6.29
C GLY A 266 -4.72 7.72 6.80
N ASN A 267 -5.98 7.40 7.03
CA ASN A 267 -6.98 8.30 7.58
C ASN A 267 -7.47 7.74 8.91
N ALA A 268 -7.25 8.49 10.00
CA ALA A 268 -7.51 8.01 11.36
C ALA A 268 -6.84 6.66 11.68
N ALA A 269 -5.72 6.37 11.02
CA ALA A 269 -4.97 5.12 11.12
C ALA A 269 -3.84 5.29 12.15
N GLY A 270 -4.04 4.82 13.36
CA GLY A 270 -3.05 4.90 14.45
C GLY A 270 -1.90 3.91 14.25
N ASN A 271 -0.70 4.29 14.69
CA ASN A 271 0.53 3.47 14.61
C ASN A 271 0.83 2.93 13.21
N ILE A 272 0.43 3.64 12.16
CA ILE A 272 0.68 3.21 10.78
C ILE A 272 2.18 3.28 10.46
N GLN A 273 2.70 2.26 9.78
CA GLN A 273 4.05 2.25 9.26
C GLN A 273 4.04 2.22 7.73
N ILE A 274 4.68 3.19 7.07
CA ILE A 274 4.77 3.30 5.60
C ILE A 274 6.26 3.31 5.24
N LEU A 275 6.77 2.14 4.82
CA LEU A 275 8.20 1.87 4.79
C LEU A 275 8.68 1.38 3.42
N GLY A 276 9.72 1.97 2.86
CA GLY A 276 10.40 1.45 1.68
C GLY A 276 9.54 1.32 0.41
N ASN A 277 8.44 2.06 0.30
CA ASN A 277 7.59 2.01 -0.88
C ASN A 277 8.17 2.86 -2.02
N HIS A 278 7.96 2.42 -3.26
CA HIS A 278 8.31 3.16 -4.48
C HIS A 278 7.03 3.72 -5.12
N CYS A 279 6.88 5.04 -5.10
CA CYS A 279 5.66 5.74 -5.51
C CYS A 279 5.94 6.67 -6.71
N PHE A 280 5.29 6.44 -7.85
CA PHE A 280 5.59 7.15 -9.09
C PHE A 280 4.34 7.66 -9.80
N ALA A 281 4.42 8.86 -10.36
CA ALA A 281 3.42 9.46 -11.24
C ALA A 281 2.01 9.51 -10.61
N LEU A 282 1.91 10.18 -9.47
CA LEU A 282 0.69 10.32 -8.69
C LEU A 282 0.04 11.68 -8.92
N GLN A 283 -1.29 11.75 -8.83
CA GLN A 283 -2.02 12.99 -9.11
C GLN A 283 -2.38 13.78 -7.84
N GLU A 284 -1.97 13.29 -6.68
CA GLU A 284 -2.14 13.95 -5.38
C GLU A 284 -0.88 13.78 -4.53
N THR A 285 -0.98 13.99 -3.22
CA THR A 285 0.08 13.72 -2.24
C THR A 285 0.42 12.23 -2.24
N ALA A 286 1.70 11.89 -2.42
CA ALA A 286 2.09 10.48 -2.56
C ALA A 286 1.82 9.66 -1.30
N VAL A 287 2.20 10.19 -0.13
CA VAL A 287 1.95 9.56 1.18
C VAL A 287 1.21 10.54 2.07
N TYR A 288 0.06 10.13 2.55
CA TYR A 288 -0.81 10.96 3.39
C TYR A 288 -1.14 10.26 4.71
N SER A 289 -0.86 10.92 5.83
CA SER A 289 -1.37 10.56 7.16
C SER A 289 -2.19 11.73 7.68
N GLU A 290 -3.49 11.50 7.90
CA GLU A 290 -4.43 12.58 8.17
C GLU A 290 -5.51 12.19 9.15
N PHE A 291 -6.16 13.20 9.72
CA PHE A 291 -7.27 13.12 10.67
C PHE A 291 -6.99 12.20 11.86
N ASP A 292 -7.12 12.68 13.04
CA ASP A 292 -7.24 11.93 14.30
C ASP A 292 -6.46 10.57 14.35
N PHE A 293 -5.26 10.52 13.74
CA PHE A 293 -4.33 9.41 13.86
C PHE A 293 -3.46 9.59 15.10
N GLU A 294 -2.96 8.52 15.67
CA GLU A 294 -2.01 8.53 16.77
C GLU A 294 -0.86 7.57 16.44
N GLY A 295 0.29 8.15 16.12
CA GLY A 295 1.47 7.42 15.67
C GLY A 295 1.50 7.19 14.16
N ALA A 296 2.57 7.69 13.51
CA ALA A 296 2.88 7.37 12.12
C ALA A 296 4.39 7.30 11.91
N VAL A 297 4.87 6.25 11.27
CA VAL A 297 6.26 6.11 10.85
C VAL A 297 6.30 6.08 9.33
N ILE A 298 6.91 7.10 8.70
CA ILE A 298 7.04 7.21 7.24
C ILE A 298 8.53 7.24 6.91
N ALA A 299 9.07 6.10 6.45
CA ALA A 299 10.51 5.96 6.31
C ALA A 299 10.95 5.26 5.02
N ASP A 300 12.10 5.68 4.50
CA ASP A 300 12.84 5.04 3.40
C ASP A 300 12.02 4.89 2.10
N ASN A 301 10.98 5.72 1.91
CA ASN A 301 10.19 5.70 0.68
C ASN A 301 10.88 6.51 -0.43
N VAL A 302 10.71 6.05 -1.67
CA VAL A 302 11.11 6.77 -2.88
C VAL A 302 9.85 7.30 -3.56
N ILE A 303 9.75 8.62 -3.66
CA ILE A 303 8.62 9.32 -4.28
C ILE A 303 9.15 10.13 -5.46
N ASP A 304 8.59 9.89 -6.64
CA ASP A 304 8.97 10.59 -7.86
C ASP A 304 7.75 10.95 -8.70
N THR A 305 7.58 12.23 -8.96
CA THR A 305 6.45 12.77 -9.72
C THR A 305 5.11 12.58 -8.99
N ALA A 306 4.76 13.57 -8.19
CA ALA A 306 3.50 13.67 -7.47
C ALA A 306 3.06 15.15 -7.37
N GLU A 307 1.84 15.42 -6.94
CA GLU A 307 1.45 16.79 -6.59
C GLU A 307 2.22 17.27 -5.37
N ASN A 308 2.24 16.49 -4.31
CA ASN A 308 3.09 16.64 -3.13
C ASN A 308 3.76 15.32 -2.75
N GLY A 309 4.83 15.37 -1.99
CA GLY A 309 5.52 14.16 -1.55
C GLY A 309 4.82 13.51 -0.35
N ILE A 310 5.09 13.98 0.84
CA ILE A 310 4.57 13.44 2.11
C ILE A 310 3.77 14.53 2.84
N ALA A 311 2.60 14.19 3.34
CA ALA A 311 1.82 15.07 4.21
C ALA A 311 1.40 14.35 5.50
N VAL A 312 1.71 14.98 6.64
CA VAL A 312 1.26 14.58 7.97
C VAL A 312 0.48 15.76 8.52
N THR A 313 -0.83 15.73 8.41
CA THR A 313 -1.69 16.91 8.56
C THR A 313 -2.97 16.63 9.33
N ASN A 314 -3.78 17.68 9.51
CA ASN A 314 -5.06 17.69 10.22
C ASN A 314 -4.89 17.61 11.75
N PHE A 315 -3.98 18.42 12.25
CA PHE A 315 -3.76 18.57 13.68
C PHE A 315 -5.03 18.97 14.46
N ASN A 316 -5.88 19.78 13.87
CA ASN A 316 -7.16 20.17 14.45
C ASN A 316 -8.10 19.00 14.73
N ASP A 317 -7.92 17.88 14.07
CA ASP A 317 -8.67 16.64 14.30
C ASP A 317 -7.91 15.61 15.16
N GLY A 318 -6.85 16.06 15.86
CA GLY A 318 -6.12 15.26 16.84
C GLY A 318 -4.97 14.39 16.30
N GLY A 319 -4.58 14.57 15.04
CA GLY A 319 -3.42 13.85 14.46
C GLY A 319 -2.11 14.24 15.12
N ARG A 320 -1.31 13.26 15.58
CA ARG A 320 -0.09 13.49 16.36
C ARG A 320 0.90 12.33 16.36
N LEU A 321 2.13 12.61 16.83
CA LEU A 321 3.22 11.66 17.04
C LEU A 321 3.69 10.98 15.74
N SER A 322 4.54 11.67 14.97
CA SER A 322 5.02 11.14 13.70
C SER A 322 6.53 11.23 13.56
N THR A 323 7.08 10.31 12.78
CA THR A 323 8.43 10.42 12.23
C THR A 323 8.42 10.33 10.71
N VAL A 324 9.14 11.24 10.05
CA VAL A 324 9.35 11.23 8.60
C VAL A 324 10.85 11.20 8.37
N THR A 325 11.40 10.05 7.99
CA THR A 325 12.86 9.87 7.98
C THR A 325 13.37 9.08 6.78
N GLY A 326 14.54 9.46 6.26
CA GLY A 326 15.24 8.71 5.22
C GLY A 326 14.54 8.66 3.84
N ASN A 327 13.50 9.46 3.61
CA ASN A 327 12.77 9.43 2.35
C ASN A 327 13.51 10.22 1.25
N LEU A 328 13.42 9.72 0.01
CA LEU A 328 13.80 10.44 -1.19
C LEU A 328 12.54 10.96 -1.89
N VAL A 329 12.39 12.28 -1.98
CA VAL A 329 11.23 12.93 -2.61
C VAL A 329 11.73 13.84 -3.73
N ARG A 330 11.24 13.63 -4.95
CA ARG A 330 11.62 14.48 -6.08
C ARG A 330 10.52 14.71 -7.08
N ASN A 331 10.66 15.77 -7.87
CA ASN A 331 9.76 16.12 -8.97
C ASN A 331 8.30 16.27 -8.52
N VAL A 332 8.09 16.92 -7.36
CA VAL A 332 6.72 17.24 -6.91
C VAL A 332 6.22 18.52 -7.58
N GLY A 333 4.90 18.75 -7.57
CA GLY A 333 4.27 19.90 -8.20
C GLY A 333 3.48 19.58 -9.46
N VAL A 334 3.27 18.30 -9.76
CA VAL A 334 2.26 17.88 -10.76
C VAL A 334 0.91 18.28 -10.22
N ARG A 335 0.29 19.27 -10.85
CA ARG A 335 -0.91 19.89 -10.32
C ARG A 335 -2.16 19.35 -11.00
N ARG A 336 -3.16 18.99 -10.21
CA ARG A 336 -4.51 18.77 -10.72
C ARG A 336 -5.16 20.10 -11.11
N PRO A 337 -5.98 20.13 -12.17
CA PRO A 337 -6.65 21.37 -12.61
C PRO A 337 -7.55 22.01 -11.55
N ASP A 338 -8.13 21.21 -10.69
CA ASP A 338 -9.06 21.59 -9.62
C ASP A 338 -8.40 21.99 -8.29
N ASN A 339 -7.06 21.82 -8.16
CA ASN A 339 -6.35 22.15 -6.93
C ASN A 339 -5.73 23.55 -7.00
N PRO A 340 -5.85 24.38 -5.92
CA PRO A 340 -5.19 25.68 -5.85
C PRO A 340 -3.67 25.58 -5.98
N PRO A 341 -2.99 26.54 -6.63
CA PRO A 341 -1.53 26.52 -6.78
C PRO A 341 -0.78 26.44 -5.46
N GLU A 342 -1.32 27.03 -4.40
CA GLU A 342 -0.72 27.11 -3.07
C GLU A 342 -0.66 25.75 -2.36
N GLY A 343 -1.49 24.78 -2.78
CA GLY A 343 -1.54 23.43 -2.24
C GLY A 343 -0.54 22.47 -2.83
N ALA A 344 0.04 22.77 -4.00
CA ALA A 344 0.90 21.87 -4.74
C ALA A 344 2.39 22.20 -4.60
N GLY A 345 3.25 21.19 -4.80
CA GLY A 345 4.70 21.38 -4.89
C GLY A 345 5.42 21.43 -3.55
N VAL A 346 4.88 20.79 -2.54
CA VAL A 346 5.51 20.61 -1.22
C VAL A 346 6.16 19.23 -1.15
N GLY A 347 7.46 19.17 -0.83
CA GLY A 347 8.17 17.90 -0.65
C GLY A 347 7.67 17.14 0.57
N ILE A 348 7.75 17.74 1.74
CA ILE A 348 7.26 17.19 3.02
C ILE A 348 6.50 18.27 3.75
N GLY A 349 5.24 18.03 4.06
CA GLY A 349 4.39 18.91 4.89
C GLY A 349 4.03 18.25 6.22
N VAL A 350 4.26 18.94 7.34
CA VAL A 350 3.92 18.45 8.69
C VAL A 350 3.32 19.55 9.53
N GLU A 351 2.50 19.21 10.51
CA GLU A 351 1.84 20.22 11.36
C GLU A 351 2.30 20.16 12.81
N ALA A 352 2.22 19.01 13.46
CA ALA A 352 2.48 18.92 14.89
C ALA A 352 3.19 17.61 15.28
N GLU A 353 3.94 17.70 16.39
CA GLU A 353 4.56 16.57 17.11
C GLU A 353 5.27 15.58 16.16
N THR A 354 6.05 16.14 15.23
CA THR A 354 6.70 15.39 14.16
C THR A 354 8.19 15.65 14.09
N ALA A 355 8.97 14.57 13.96
CA ALA A 355 10.39 14.66 13.61
C ALA A 355 10.59 14.39 12.11
N VAL A 356 11.15 15.37 11.38
CA VAL A 356 11.50 15.28 9.96
C VAL A 356 13.01 15.23 9.85
N THR A 357 13.59 14.04 9.57
CA THR A 357 15.04 13.86 9.69
C THR A 357 15.65 13.05 8.56
N GLY A 358 16.81 13.47 8.06
CA GLY A 358 17.59 12.69 7.10
C GLY A 358 16.94 12.47 5.74
N ASN A 359 15.95 13.28 5.35
CA ASN A 359 15.30 13.19 4.05
C ASN A 359 16.07 13.95 2.97
N VAL A 360 15.94 13.50 1.73
CA VAL A 360 16.49 14.19 0.54
C VAL A 360 15.32 14.62 -0.33
N ILE A 361 15.18 15.93 -0.56
CA ILE A 361 14.12 16.53 -1.37
C ILE A 361 14.73 17.29 -2.55
N GLU A 362 14.27 17.02 -3.77
CA GLU A 362 14.72 17.70 -4.99
C GLU A 362 13.54 18.10 -5.86
N VAL A 363 13.55 19.31 -6.40
CA VAL A 363 12.50 19.89 -7.24
C VAL A 363 11.14 19.91 -6.53
N ALA A 364 11.03 20.83 -5.56
CA ALA A 364 9.78 21.12 -4.83
C ALA A 364 9.42 22.62 -5.02
N PRO A 365 8.65 22.98 -6.08
CA PRO A 365 8.50 24.36 -6.52
C PRO A 365 7.85 25.29 -5.50
N ASN A 366 7.10 24.76 -4.54
CA ASN A 366 6.54 25.53 -3.41
C ASN A 366 7.50 25.52 -2.23
N ALA A 367 7.67 24.40 -1.56
CA ALA A 367 8.57 24.26 -0.43
C ALA A 367 9.20 22.86 -0.36
N GLY A 368 10.47 22.78 -0.04
CA GLY A 368 11.12 21.51 0.30
C GLY A 368 10.45 20.87 1.50
N ILE A 369 10.40 21.60 2.61
CA ILE A 369 9.70 21.19 3.83
C ILE A 369 8.78 22.32 4.28
N ARG A 370 7.54 22.01 4.61
CA ARG A 370 6.58 22.91 5.25
C ARG A 370 6.30 22.45 6.67
N ALA A 371 6.55 23.30 7.64
CA ALA A 371 6.29 23.05 9.06
C ALA A 371 5.16 23.96 9.56
N GLY A 372 4.04 23.35 9.88
CA GLY A 372 2.84 24.02 10.36
C GLY A 372 1.99 24.66 9.26
N TRP A 373 0.71 24.77 9.55
CA TRP A 373 -0.28 25.49 8.77
C TRP A 373 -1.10 26.37 9.72
N GLY A 374 -0.92 27.70 9.63
CA GLY A 374 -1.52 28.59 10.62
C GLY A 374 -1.05 28.27 12.06
N PRO A 375 -1.92 28.24 13.06
CA PRO A 375 -1.57 27.99 14.46
C PRO A 375 -1.30 26.50 14.78
N TYR A 376 -1.38 25.61 13.82
CA TYR A 376 -1.24 24.15 14.04
C TYR A 376 0.21 23.67 14.15
N LEU A 377 1.22 24.53 13.96
CA LEU A 377 2.61 24.20 14.28
C LEU A 377 2.77 23.95 15.78
N ARG A 378 3.29 22.78 16.14
CA ARG A 378 3.61 22.46 17.55
C ARG A 378 4.61 21.31 17.65
N ASN A 379 5.67 21.53 18.42
CA ASN A 379 6.67 20.49 18.75
C ASN A 379 7.25 19.77 17.51
N VAL A 380 7.73 20.54 16.53
CA VAL A 380 8.29 20.00 15.28
C VAL A 380 9.81 20.09 15.28
N THR A 381 10.48 19.02 14.90
CA THR A 381 11.94 19.00 14.65
C THR A 381 12.21 18.71 13.16
N ILE A 382 13.06 19.56 12.54
CA ILE A 382 13.52 19.41 11.16
C ILE A 382 15.05 19.38 11.19
N ALA A 383 15.66 18.19 11.03
CA ALA A 383 17.09 18.06 11.24
C ALA A 383 17.79 17.16 10.20
N GLY A 384 18.96 17.60 9.74
CA GLY A 384 19.82 16.78 8.88
C GLY A 384 19.23 16.46 7.50
N ASN A 385 18.26 17.25 6.99
CA ASN A 385 17.69 17.05 5.66
C ASN A 385 18.53 17.76 4.58
N VAL A 386 18.46 17.24 3.36
CA VAL A 386 19.01 17.88 2.16
C VAL A 386 17.84 18.34 1.29
N VAL A 387 17.77 19.65 1.02
CA VAL A 387 16.75 20.24 0.14
C VAL A 387 17.46 20.90 -1.05
N ARG A 388 17.04 20.57 -2.25
CA ARG A 388 17.59 21.13 -3.48
C ARG A 388 16.49 21.56 -4.45
N ASP A 389 16.71 22.72 -5.10
CA ASP A 389 15.85 23.27 -6.15
C ASP A 389 14.38 23.43 -5.69
N ALA A 390 14.18 24.16 -4.60
CA ALA A 390 12.87 24.43 -4.02
C ALA A 390 12.42 25.91 -4.22
N GLY A 391 11.14 26.18 -4.01
CA GLY A 391 10.66 27.54 -3.82
C GLY A 391 11.23 28.10 -2.53
N TYR A 392 10.68 27.68 -1.42
CA TYR A 392 11.28 27.85 -0.09
C TYR A 392 12.02 26.56 0.27
N GLY A 393 13.20 26.65 0.88
CA GLY A 393 13.88 25.48 1.43
C GLY A 393 13.05 24.85 2.53
N ILE A 394 12.80 25.62 3.59
CA ILE A 394 11.91 25.30 4.71
C ILE A 394 10.96 26.47 4.93
N ALA A 395 9.67 26.23 4.80
CA ALA A 395 8.60 27.18 5.11
C ALA A 395 8.03 26.85 6.49
N VAL A 396 8.17 27.75 7.48
CA VAL A 396 7.73 27.51 8.86
C VAL A 396 6.65 28.52 9.28
N SER A 397 5.57 28.02 9.89
CA SER A 397 4.52 28.91 10.40
C SER A 397 5.01 29.80 11.53
N VAL A 398 4.70 31.10 11.43
CA VAL A 398 5.04 32.10 12.43
C VAL A 398 3.82 32.92 12.88
N VAL A 399 2.61 32.44 12.60
CA VAL A 399 1.38 33.12 13.05
C VAL A 399 1.29 33.15 14.57
N ASN A 400 0.47 34.06 15.08
CA ASN A 400 0.17 34.06 16.50
C ASN A 400 -0.46 32.72 16.94
N GLY A 401 0.06 32.11 17.99
CA GLY A 401 -0.36 30.78 18.47
C GLY A 401 0.38 29.59 17.84
N ALA A 402 1.26 29.84 16.88
CA ALA A 402 2.18 28.80 16.41
C ALA A 402 3.16 28.41 17.53
N GLY A 403 3.33 27.11 17.76
CA GLY A 403 4.19 26.57 18.82
C GLY A 403 5.62 26.30 18.36
N ASP A 404 6.34 25.51 19.13
CA ASP A 404 7.78 25.36 19.02
C ASP A 404 8.20 24.54 17.77
N ALA A 405 9.27 25.00 17.12
CA ALA A 405 9.97 24.26 16.08
C ALA A 405 11.49 24.42 16.19
N SER A 406 12.21 23.30 16.06
CA SER A 406 13.67 23.24 15.97
C SER A 406 14.09 22.88 14.55
N ILE A 407 14.89 23.75 13.89
CA ILE A 407 15.36 23.60 12.53
C ILE A 407 16.89 23.61 12.53
N SER A 408 17.54 22.45 12.39
CA SER A 408 18.97 22.37 12.60
C SER A 408 19.72 21.41 11.67
N GLY A 409 20.94 21.77 11.29
CA GLY A 409 21.83 20.89 10.54
C GLY A 409 21.38 20.53 9.12
N ASN A 410 20.44 21.28 8.54
CA ASN A 410 19.96 21.02 7.18
C ASN A 410 20.88 21.66 6.13
N VAL A 411 20.98 21.04 4.97
CA VAL A 411 21.68 21.57 3.78
C VAL A 411 20.64 21.97 2.75
N ILE A 412 20.60 23.26 2.40
CA ILE A 412 19.60 23.83 1.49
C ILE A 412 20.33 24.47 0.30
N ALA A 413 20.03 24.03 -0.92
CA ALA A 413 20.64 24.53 -2.16
C ALA A 413 19.57 24.90 -3.17
N GLY A 414 19.70 26.07 -3.82
CA GLY A 414 18.77 26.50 -4.86
C GLY A 414 17.36 26.82 -4.36
N ALA A 415 17.20 27.29 -3.11
CA ALA A 415 15.94 27.81 -2.58
C ALA A 415 15.70 29.22 -3.14
N ARG A 416 14.84 29.35 -4.12
CA ARG A 416 14.68 30.61 -4.88
C ARG A 416 14.06 31.77 -4.11
N LEU A 417 13.21 31.46 -3.15
CA LEU A 417 12.44 32.42 -2.34
C LEU A 417 12.95 32.57 -0.91
N GLY A 418 13.98 31.82 -0.54
CA GLY A 418 14.64 31.86 0.78
C GLY A 418 14.88 30.46 1.35
N ALA A 419 15.94 30.32 2.11
CA ALA A 419 16.30 29.02 2.69
C ALA A 419 15.38 28.62 3.83
N ILE A 420 15.12 29.52 4.80
CA ILE A 420 14.15 29.30 5.88
C ILE A 420 13.30 30.56 5.98
N VAL A 421 11.99 30.43 5.74
CA VAL A 421 11.09 31.59 5.66
C VAL A 421 9.87 31.39 6.56
N GLY A 422 9.55 32.43 7.34
CA GLY A 422 8.35 32.48 8.18
C GLY A 422 7.10 32.76 7.36
N MET A 423 6.06 31.96 7.60
CA MET A 423 4.81 31.97 6.85
C MET A 423 3.61 32.32 7.72
N GLU A 424 2.71 33.11 7.18
CA GLU A 424 1.30 33.19 7.61
C GLU A 424 0.45 32.45 6.59
N TRP A 425 0.01 31.25 6.92
CA TRP A 425 -0.68 30.35 5.99
C TRP A 425 0.19 30.09 4.75
N HIS A 426 -0.22 30.53 3.58
CA HIS A 426 0.54 30.42 2.34
C HIS A 426 1.42 31.65 2.03
N LYS A 427 1.33 32.71 2.82
CA LYS A 427 2.02 33.98 2.57
C LYS A 427 3.33 34.06 3.35
N ALA A 428 4.42 34.34 2.67
CA ALA A 428 5.69 34.68 3.32
C ALA A 428 5.59 36.06 4.00
N VAL A 429 5.93 36.11 5.29
CA VAL A 429 5.89 37.32 6.11
C VAL A 429 7.25 37.72 6.71
N THR A 430 8.27 36.91 6.43
CA THR A 430 9.67 37.24 6.79
C THR A 430 10.56 37.20 5.55
N GLY A 431 11.75 37.78 5.66
CA GLY A 431 12.89 37.44 4.83
C GLY A 431 13.44 36.05 5.14
N ASP A 432 14.67 35.80 4.69
CA ASP A 432 15.36 34.55 5.00
C ASP A 432 15.89 34.55 6.44
N LEU A 433 15.30 33.79 7.32
CA LEU A 433 15.62 33.73 8.74
C LEU A 433 17.04 33.22 9.02
N LEU A 434 17.72 32.60 8.06
CA LEU A 434 19.17 32.31 8.18
C LEU A 434 20.03 33.57 8.07
N LYS A 435 19.57 34.57 7.33
CA LYS A 435 20.27 35.83 7.13
C LYS A 435 19.83 36.90 8.14
N ASP A 436 18.53 37.02 8.36
CA ASP A 436 17.93 38.11 9.13
C ASP A 436 17.81 37.75 10.61
N GLY A 437 17.97 36.47 10.97
CA GLY A 437 17.77 35.95 12.31
C GLY A 437 16.32 35.73 12.67
N ALA A 438 16.08 34.91 13.69
CA ALA A 438 14.75 34.53 14.17
C ALA A 438 14.37 35.15 15.52
N ALA A 439 15.07 36.19 15.96
CA ALA A 439 14.88 36.77 17.30
C ALA A 439 13.45 37.25 17.61
N ARG A 440 12.67 37.58 16.58
CA ARG A 440 11.24 37.97 16.72
C ARG A 440 10.31 36.78 16.96
N TYR A 441 10.79 35.56 16.79
CA TYR A 441 10.02 34.31 16.85
C TYR A 441 10.64 33.38 17.89
N PRO A 442 10.44 33.63 19.18
CA PRO A 442 11.09 32.89 20.27
C PRO A 442 10.75 31.38 20.28
N GLN A 443 9.65 30.98 19.64
CA GLN A 443 9.26 29.59 19.45
C GLN A 443 10.14 28.85 18.39
N LEU A 444 10.97 29.58 17.63
CA LEU A 444 11.83 28.97 16.61
C LEU A 444 13.28 28.87 17.09
N THR A 445 13.83 27.67 17.08
CA THR A 445 15.28 27.46 17.22
C THR A 445 15.86 27.11 15.84
N ILE A 446 16.71 27.99 15.29
CA ILE A 446 17.35 27.80 13.97
C ILE A 446 18.87 27.80 14.17
N ALA A 447 19.52 26.64 13.94
CA ALA A 447 20.95 26.47 14.20
C ALA A 447 21.65 25.57 13.19
N ASN A 448 22.91 25.84 12.88
CA ASN A 448 23.81 24.99 12.10
C ASN A 448 23.30 24.58 10.70
N ASN A 449 22.33 25.31 10.12
CA ASN A 449 21.89 25.07 8.75
C ASN A 449 22.86 25.74 7.76
N ARG A 450 22.99 25.13 6.58
CA ARG A 450 23.80 25.67 5.48
C ARG A 450 22.92 25.93 4.26
N ALA A 451 22.98 27.15 3.71
CA ALA A 451 22.29 27.52 2.48
C ALA A 451 23.28 28.00 1.41
N ARG A 452 23.01 27.68 0.15
CA ARG A 452 23.78 28.14 -1.02
C ARG A 452 22.84 28.60 -2.13
#